data_ca8ae5fb3e45bea2e5e01ed22f40dc2b
#
_entry.id   ca8ae5fb3e45bea2e5e01ed22f40dc2b
#
_cell.length_a   1.000
_cell.length_b   1.000
_cell.length_c   1.000
_cell.angle_alpha   90.00
_cell.angle_beta   90.00
_cell.angle_gamma   90.00
#
_symmetry.space_group_name_H-M   'P 1'
#
loop_
_entity.id
_entity.type
_entity.pdbx_description
1 polymer ?
#
loop_
_entity_poly.entity_id
_entity_poly.type
_entity_poly.pdbx_seq_one_letter_code
_entity_poly.pdbx_strand_id
1 'polypeptide(L)'
;MRASIASNPTFWDDLAHGQLKSLFSRRDSHGNEIWLEATYNPIKDESGKVVKVIKFASEVTERIKRAQAVSEAANIAQTISQETTRFAETGSELLAASVAISSAISEQVSRTSGLIGQLNEQSKSIEAIVSTISSIAEQTNLLALNAAIEAARAGDQGRGFAVVADEVRQLAARTSLSTGEIASVVQKNRELTAQITGNINEVATSAQRGKEQIGEVSGVMSQIEQGAINVTETVSNLAIGS
;
A
#
# COMPACT_ATOMS: atom_id res chain seq x y z
N MET A 1 -54.56 -34.01 -12.54
CA MET A 1 -54.73 -34.90 -11.37
C MET A 1 -53.98 -36.22 -11.47
N ARG A 2 -54.09 -36.99 -12.61
CA ARG A 2 -53.40 -38.27 -12.76
C ARG A 2 -51.88 -38.27 -12.71
N ALA A 3 -51.22 -37.21 -13.20
CA ALA A 3 -49.76 -37.12 -13.22
C ALA A 3 -49.07 -36.94 -11.83
N SER A 4 -49.80 -36.37 -10.83
CA SER A 4 -49.28 -36.20 -9.46
C SER A 4 -49.32 -37.49 -8.64
N ILE A 5 -50.31 -38.31 -8.94
CA ILE A 5 -50.48 -39.62 -8.25
C ILE A 5 -49.46 -40.63 -8.75
N ALA A 6 -49.02 -40.52 -10.02
CA ALA A 6 -48.03 -41.41 -10.63
C ALA A 6 -46.58 -41.14 -10.12
N SER A 7 -46.30 -39.99 -9.55
CA SER A 7 -44.96 -39.58 -9.02
C SER A 7 -44.75 -39.94 -7.54
N ASN A 8 -45.80 -40.28 -6.81
CA ASN A 8 -45.70 -40.73 -5.41
C ASN A 8 -46.42 -42.08 -5.27
N PRO A 9 -45.75 -43.18 -5.35
CA PRO A 9 -46.35 -44.52 -5.29
C PRO A 9 -47.02 -44.80 -3.94
N THR A 10 -46.62 -44.15 -2.86
CA THR A 10 -47.19 -44.31 -1.50
C THR A 10 -48.33 -43.36 -1.21
N PHE A 11 -48.73 -42.50 -2.18
CA PHE A 11 -49.71 -41.42 -1.95
C PHE A 11 -51.00 -41.93 -1.29
N TRP A 12 -51.54 -43.07 -1.71
CA TRP A 12 -52.79 -43.60 -1.17
C TRP A 12 -52.59 -44.23 0.23
N ASP A 13 -51.47 -44.83 0.47
CA ASP A 13 -51.13 -45.40 1.76
C ASP A 13 -50.88 -44.31 2.79
N ASP A 14 -50.11 -43.26 2.43
CA ASP A 14 -49.89 -42.07 3.25
C ASP A 14 -51.20 -41.38 3.58
N LEU A 15 -52.11 -41.23 2.60
CA LEU A 15 -53.40 -40.63 2.77
C LEU A 15 -54.31 -41.49 3.68
N ALA A 16 -54.23 -42.78 3.64
CA ALA A 16 -54.97 -43.68 4.52
C ALA A 16 -54.56 -43.49 5.99
N HIS A 17 -53.31 -43.13 6.24
CA HIS A 17 -52.77 -42.90 7.59
C HIS A 17 -53.06 -41.49 8.12
N GLY A 18 -53.49 -40.54 7.28
CA GLY A 18 -53.86 -39.22 7.74
C GLY A 18 -53.88 -38.14 6.66
N GLN A 19 -53.75 -36.88 7.10
CA GLN A 19 -53.68 -35.71 6.25
C GLN A 19 -52.32 -35.65 5.51
N LEU A 20 -52.33 -35.41 4.20
CA LEU A 20 -51.16 -35.28 3.37
C LEU A 20 -51.02 -33.83 2.90
N LYS A 21 -49.89 -33.18 3.17
CA LYS A 21 -49.49 -31.90 2.59
C LYS A 21 -48.49 -32.12 1.46
N SER A 22 -48.62 -31.40 0.37
CA SER A 22 -47.74 -31.53 -0.77
C SER A 22 -47.57 -30.19 -1.51
N LEU A 23 -46.35 -29.91 -1.91
CA LEU A 23 -46.00 -28.80 -2.79
C LEU A 23 -45.61 -29.37 -4.16
N PHE A 24 -46.21 -28.84 -5.23
CA PHE A 24 -45.94 -29.32 -6.58
C PHE A 24 -46.13 -28.24 -7.63
N SER A 25 -45.34 -28.30 -8.69
CA SER A 25 -45.51 -27.44 -9.86
C SER A 25 -46.59 -28.00 -10.81
N ARG A 26 -47.29 -27.12 -11.50
CA ARG A 26 -48.27 -27.39 -12.54
C ARG A 26 -48.17 -26.33 -13.63
N ARG A 27 -48.79 -26.58 -14.76
CA ARG A 27 -49.00 -25.56 -15.79
C ARG A 27 -50.44 -25.06 -15.74
N ASP A 28 -50.58 -23.75 -15.83
CA ASP A 28 -51.88 -23.11 -15.96
C ASP A 28 -52.46 -23.31 -17.38
N SER A 29 -53.65 -22.75 -17.66
CA SER A 29 -54.26 -22.81 -18.98
C SER A 29 -53.52 -22.04 -20.08
N HIS A 30 -52.56 -21.18 -19.72
CA HIS A 30 -51.70 -20.38 -20.61
C HIS A 30 -50.32 -21.01 -20.79
N GLY A 31 -50.07 -22.15 -20.13
CA GLY A 31 -48.76 -22.86 -20.17
C GLY A 31 -47.74 -22.38 -19.19
N ASN A 32 -48.04 -21.39 -18.33
CA ASN A 32 -47.14 -20.90 -17.31
C ASN A 32 -46.96 -21.89 -16.17
N GLU A 33 -45.78 -21.98 -15.61
CA GLU A 33 -45.52 -22.78 -14.41
C GLU A 33 -46.09 -22.10 -13.18
N ILE A 34 -46.94 -22.81 -12.45
CA ILE A 34 -47.52 -22.40 -11.18
C ILE A 34 -47.20 -23.40 -10.08
N TRP A 35 -47.01 -22.91 -8.89
CA TRP A 35 -46.78 -23.74 -7.70
C TRP A 35 -48.02 -23.78 -6.84
N LEU A 36 -48.45 -25.02 -6.51
CA LEU A 36 -49.60 -25.28 -5.68
C LEU A 36 -49.16 -25.97 -4.37
N GLU A 37 -49.51 -25.37 -3.26
CA GLU A 37 -49.48 -26.03 -1.95
C GLU A 37 -50.87 -26.63 -1.73
N ALA A 38 -50.92 -27.96 -1.53
CA ALA A 38 -52.18 -28.65 -1.35
C ALA A 38 -52.19 -29.51 -0.11
N THR A 39 -53.34 -29.52 0.55
CA THR A 39 -53.65 -30.43 1.66
C THR A 39 -54.72 -31.37 1.22
N TYR A 40 -54.51 -32.67 1.39
CA TYR A 40 -55.47 -33.74 1.10
C TYR A 40 -55.98 -34.26 2.43
N ASN A 41 -57.29 -34.27 2.59
CA ASN A 41 -57.96 -34.68 3.82
C ASN A 41 -58.85 -35.91 3.49
N PRO A 42 -58.49 -37.08 3.98
CA PRO A 42 -59.30 -38.27 3.79
C PRO A 42 -60.56 -38.24 4.66
N ILE A 43 -61.69 -38.58 4.08
CA ILE A 43 -62.94 -38.88 4.83
C ILE A 43 -63.10 -40.39 4.82
N LYS A 44 -63.23 -40.97 6.03
CA LYS A 44 -63.30 -42.42 6.25
C LYS A 44 -64.75 -42.79 6.60
N ASP A 45 -65.15 -43.99 6.22
CA ASP A 45 -66.40 -44.61 6.68
C ASP A 45 -66.26 -45.21 8.07
N GLU A 46 -67.29 -45.82 8.59
CA GLU A 46 -67.31 -46.52 9.92
C GLU A 46 -66.33 -47.66 10.02
N SER A 47 -65.90 -48.23 8.90
CA SER A 47 -64.90 -49.30 8.82
C SER A 47 -63.48 -48.77 8.76
N GLY A 48 -63.28 -47.42 8.76
CA GLY A 48 -61.94 -46.77 8.63
C GLY A 48 -61.41 -46.70 7.20
N LYS A 49 -62.19 -47.10 6.21
CA LYS A 49 -61.81 -47.04 4.76
C LYS A 49 -62.03 -45.61 4.23
N VAL A 50 -61.05 -45.10 3.50
CA VAL A 50 -61.13 -43.78 2.83
C VAL A 50 -62.17 -43.84 1.72
N VAL A 51 -63.30 -43.15 1.87
CA VAL A 51 -64.42 -43.09 0.91
C VAL A 51 -64.45 -41.79 0.09
N LYS A 52 -63.80 -40.74 0.58
CA LYS A 52 -63.70 -39.46 -0.11
C LYS A 52 -62.46 -38.73 0.31
N VAL A 53 -61.89 -37.92 -0.55
CA VAL A 53 -60.75 -37.02 -0.27
C VAL A 53 -61.18 -35.60 -0.60
N ILE A 54 -60.99 -34.69 0.34
CA ILE A 54 -61.18 -33.26 0.13
C ILE A 54 -59.77 -32.68 -0.06
N LYS A 55 -59.55 -31.97 -1.16
CA LYS A 55 -58.33 -31.26 -1.46
C LYS A 55 -58.58 -29.76 -1.31
N PHE A 56 -57.74 -29.12 -0.49
CA PHE A 56 -57.56 -27.68 -0.48
C PHE A 56 -56.23 -27.35 -1.17
N ALA A 57 -56.22 -26.41 -2.08
CA ALA A 57 -55.00 -26.00 -2.78
C ALA A 57 -54.94 -24.49 -2.91
N SER A 58 -53.80 -23.94 -2.61
CA SER A 58 -53.49 -22.51 -2.76
C SER A 58 -52.36 -22.36 -3.77
N GLU A 59 -52.45 -21.36 -4.62
CA GLU A 59 -51.37 -20.98 -5.48
C GLU A 59 -50.29 -20.22 -4.66
N VAL A 60 -49.07 -20.67 -4.73
CA VAL A 60 -47.95 -20.12 -3.96
C VAL A 60 -46.75 -19.76 -4.86
N THR A 61 -47.02 -19.58 -6.15
CA THR A 61 -45.99 -19.31 -7.19
C THR A 61 -45.13 -18.11 -6.82
N GLU A 62 -45.75 -17.00 -6.45
CA GLU A 62 -45.01 -15.78 -6.08
C GLU A 62 -44.19 -15.95 -4.78
N ARG A 63 -44.71 -16.73 -3.83
CA ARG A 63 -43.96 -17.04 -2.60
C ARG A 63 -42.70 -17.86 -2.91
N ILE A 64 -42.83 -18.89 -3.76
CA ILE A 64 -41.68 -19.73 -4.15
C ILE A 64 -40.68 -18.94 -4.96
N LYS A 65 -41.12 -18.14 -5.96
CA LYS A 65 -40.21 -17.32 -6.75
C LYS A 65 -39.46 -16.30 -5.88
N ARG A 66 -40.14 -15.68 -4.92
CA ARG A 66 -39.46 -14.76 -3.98
C ARG A 66 -38.45 -15.48 -3.11
N ALA A 67 -38.79 -16.64 -2.56
CA ALA A 67 -37.85 -17.43 -1.75
C ALA A 67 -36.62 -17.85 -2.55
N GLN A 68 -36.82 -18.27 -3.82
CA GLN A 68 -35.70 -18.61 -4.71
C GLN A 68 -34.82 -17.39 -5.01
N ALA A 69 -35.41 -16.24 -5.34
CA ALA A 69 -34.67 -15.01 -5.61
C ALA A 69 -33.90 -14.53 -4.37
N VAL A 70 -34.47 -14.63 -3.17
CA VAL A 70 -33.77 -14.31 -1.91
C VAL A 70 -32.61 -15.26 -1.67
N SER A 71 -32.80 -16.55 -1.89
CA SER A 71 -31.73 -17.56 -1.74
C SER A 71 -30.59 -17.33 -2.73
N GLU A 72 -30.90 -17.00 -3.98
CA GLU A 72 -29.89 -16.68 -4.99
C GLU A 72 -29.11 -15.40 -4.63
N ALA A 73 -29.83 -14.36 -4.26
CA ALA A 73 -29.23 -13.09 -3.81
C ALA A 73 -28.32 -13.30 -2.58
N ALA A 74 -28.75 -14.15 -1.65
CA ALA A 74 -27.95 -14.52 -0.47
C ALA A 74 -26.65 -15.22 -0.85
N ASN A 75 -26.71 -16.20 -1.76
CA ASN A 75 -25.50 -16.89 -2.24
C ASN A 75 -24.52 -15.95 -2.95
N ILE A 76 -25.04 -15.05 -3.79
CA ILE A 76 -24.23 -14.03 -4.47
C ILE A 76 -23.58 -13.11 -3.43
N ALA A 77 -24.35 -12.60 -2.48
CA ALA A 77 -23.85 -11.71 -1.43
C ALA A 77 -22.77 -12.39 -0.57
N GLN A 78 -22.93 -13.66 -0.24
CA GLN A 78 -21.92 -14.45 0.48
C GLN A 78 -20.62 -14.56 -0.31
N THR A 79 -20.70 -14.89 -1.60
CA THR A 79 -19.52 -15.00 -2.47
C THR A 79 -18.77 -13.68 -2.56
N ILE A 80 -19.50 -12.57 -2.82
CA ILE A 80 -18.92 -11.23 -2.89
C ILE A 80 -18.26 -10.84 -1.57
N SER A 81 -18.88 -11.16 -0.43
CA SER A 81 -18.34 -10.85 0.89
C SER A 81 -17.04 -11.62 1.17
N GLN A 82 -16.96 -12.90 0.81
CA GLN A 82 -15.76 -13.70 0.93
C GLN A 82 -14.60 -13.16 0.07
N GLU A 83 -14.91 -12.77 -1.18
CA GLU A 83 -13.91 -12.13 -2.06
C GLU A 83 -13.46 -10.78 -1.49
N THR A 84 -14.39 -9.98 -0.97
CA THR A 84 -14.09 -8.68 -0.35
C THR A 84 -13.17 -8.84 0.86
N THR A 85 -13.43 -9.81 1.74
CA THR A 85 -12.54 -10.13 2.87
C THR A 85 -11.14 -10.47 2.39
N ARG A 86 -11.00 -11.34 1.39
CA ARG A 86 -9.70 -11.70 0.82
C ARG A 86 -8.97 -10.52 0.22
N PHE A 87 -9.67 -9.60 -0.45
CA PHE A 87 -9.06 -8.39 -0.99
C PHE A 87 -8.60 -7.44 0.12
N ALA A 88 -9.37 -7.30 1.19
CA ALA A 88 -8.99 -6.50 2.35
C ALA A 88 -7.75 -7.06 3.07
N GLU A 89 -7.66 -8.38 3.25
CA GLU A 89 -6.49 -9.07 3.79
C GLU A 89 -5.24 -8.82 2.92
N THR A 90 -5.35 -9.06 1.61
CA THR A 90 -4.25 -8.82 0.66
C THR A 90 -3.84 -7.34 0.66
N GLY A 91 -4.81 -6.42 0.70
CA GLY A 91 -4.56 -4.99 0.84
C GLY A 91 -3.78 -4.65 2.12
N SER A 92 -4.15 -5.25 3.23
CA SER A 92 -3.47 -5.07 4.53
C SER A 92 -2.02 -5.59 4.50
N GLU A 93 -1.75 -6.72 3.85
CA GLU A 93 -0.39 -7.24 3.65
C GLU A 93 0.47 -6.28 2.83
N LEU A 94 -0.07 -5.74 1.72
CA LEU A 94 0.63 -4.77 0.88
C LEU A 94 0.92 -3.47 1.63
N LEU A 95 -0.01 -3.02 2.47
CA LEU A 95 0.18 -1.84 3.32
C LEU A 95 1.28 -2.09 4.37
N ALA A 96 1.33 -3.27 4.99
CA ALA A 96 2.39 -3.65 5.93
C ALA A 96 3.78 -3.63 5.25
N ALA A 97 3.88 -4.17 4.02
CA ALA A 97 5.10 -4.09 3.22
C ALA A 97 5.48 -2.63 2.90
N SER A 98 4.51 -1.78 2.59
CA SER A 98 4.72 -0.35 2.33
C SER A 98 5.22 0.42 3.55
N VAL A 99 4.75 0.08 4.76
CA VAL A 99 5.29 0.62 6.03
C VAL A 99 6.75 0.23 6.21
N ALA A 100 7.11 -1.03 5.91
CA ALA A 100 8.50 -1.51 5.99
C ALA A 100 9.42 -0.73 5.03
N ILE A 101 8.97 -0.50 3.79
CA ILE A 101 9.69 0.31 2.81
C ILE A 101 9.88 1.75 3.31
N SER A 102 8.82 2.40 3.80
CA SER A 102 8.90 3.77 4.33
C SER A 102 9.86 3.88 5.52
N SER A 103 9.90 2.85 6.37
CA SER A 103 10.83 2.77 7.49
C SER A 103 12.28 2.62 7.01
N ALA A 104 12.53 1.80 5.99
CA ALA A 104 13.86 1.65 5.36
C ALA A 104 14.31 2.94 4.69
N ILE A 105 13.41 3.69 4.04
CA ILE A 105 13.70 5.02 3.49
C ILE A 105 14.13 5.97 4.61
N SER A 106 13.41 6.01 5.73
CA SER A 106 13.75 6.87 6.88
C SER A 106 15.13 6.55 7.45
N GLU A 107 15.47 5.27 7.55
CA GLU A 107 16.81 4.83 8.00
C GLU A 107 17.91 5.24 7.00
N GLN A 108 17.64 5.08 5.70
CA GLN A 108 18.60 5.48 4.66
C GLN A 108 18.81 7.01 4.65
N VAL A 109 17.76 7.79 4.83
CA VAL A 109 17.80 9.24 4.98
C VAL A 109 18.68 9.63 6.17
N SER A 110 18.49 8.99 7.32
CA SER A 110 19.30 9.25 8.52
C SER A 110 20.80 8.96 8.29
N ARG A 111 21.10 7.83 7.66
CA ARG A 111 22.49 7.48 7.30
C ARG A 111 23.11 8.48 6.33
N THR A 112 22.37 8.86 5.30
CA THR A 112 22.84 9.83 4.31
C THR A 112 23.07 11.20 4.94
N SER A 113 22.17 11.65 5.83
CA SER A 113 22.36 12.88 6.60
C SER A 113 23.64 12.87 7.44
N GLY A 114 23.96 11.74 8.07
CA GLY A 114 25.22 11.53 8.79
C GLY A 114 26.46 11.68 7.89
N LEU A 115 26.43 11.08 6.69
CA LEU A 115 27.53 11.18 5.72
C LEU A 115 27.71 12.63 5.22
N ILE A 116 26.62 13.34 5.01
CA ILE A 116 26.67 14.75 4.62
C ILE A 116 27.28 15.62 5.76
N GLY A 117 26.93 15.31 7.01
CA GLY A 117 27.56 15.96 8.16
C GLY A 117 29.08 15.77 8.16
N GLN A 118 29.56 14.55 7.92
CA GLN A 118 30.99 14.24 7.81
C GLN A 118 31.66 14.99 6.64
N LEU A 119 31.01 15.02 5.46
CA LEU A 119 31.50 15.75 4.30
C LEU A 119 31.65 17.26 4.57
N ASN A 120 30.71 17.82 5.32
CA ASN A 120 30.76 19.24 5.72
C ASN A 120 31.94 19.52 6.67
N GLU A 121 32.17 18.65 7.65
CA GLU A 121 33.33 18.79 8.55
C GLU A 121 34.67 18.61 7.80
N GLN A 122 34.71 17.68 6.84
CA GLN A 122 35.90 17.49 6.02
C GLN A 122 36.15 18.71 5.11
N SER A 123 35.11 19.31 4.56
CA SER A 123 35.23 20.54 3.78
C SER A 123 35.77 21.70 4.60
N LYS A 124 35.33 21.88 5.84
CA LYS A 124 35.89 22.87 6.77
C LYS A 124 37.37 22.63 7.05
N SER A 125 37.76 21.37 7.22
CA SER A 125 39.18 21.00 7.46
C SER A 125 40.03 21.32 6.23
N ILE A 126 39.54 21.07 5.02
CA ILE A 126 40.24 21.41 3.78
C ILE A 126 40.37 22.94 3.65
N GLU A 127 39.29 23.69 3.96
CA GLU A 127 39.32 25.17 3.95
C GLU A 127 40.41 25.73 4.87
N ALA A 128 40.57 25.16 6.08
CA ALA A 128 41.63 25.57 7.02
C ALA A 128 43.02 25.25 6.47
N ILE A 129 43.20 24.08 5.85
CA ILE A 129 44.47 23.69 5.23
C ILE A 129 44.81 24.62 4.07
N VAL A 130 43.87 24.89 3.19
CA VAL A 130 44.03 25.78 2.03
C VAL A 130 44.39 27.19 2.48
N SER A 131 43.74 27.70 3.51
CA SER A 131 44.07 29.00 4.11
C SER A 131 45.51 29.05 4.64
N THR A 132 45.93 27.98 5.30
CA THR A 132 47.32 27.84 5.80
C THR A 132 48.33 27.82 4.64
N ILE A 133 48.06 27.06 3.58
CA ILE A 133 48.97 26.97 2.40
C ILE A 133 49.02 28.33 1.70
N SER A 134 47.89 29.04 1.58
CA SER A 134 47.84 30.38 0.98
C SER A 134 48.70 31.35 1.77
N SER A 135 48.61 31.33 3.10
CA SER A 135 49.46 32.16 3.98
C SER A 135 50.94 31.82 3.85
N ILE A 136 51.33 30.54 3.76
CA ILE A 136 52.69 30.12 3.52
C ILE A 136 53.19 30.61 2.14
N ALA A 137 52.35 30.51 1.10
CA ALA A 137 52.70 31.00 -0.22
C ALA A 137 52.95 32.50 -0.22
N GLU A 138 52.11 33.29 0.48
CA GLU A 138 52.28 34.72 0.64
C GLU A 138 53.61 35.07 1.39
N GLN A 139 53.87 34.38 2.51
CA GLN A 139 55.14 34.51 3.24
C GLN A 139 56.35 34.16 2.38
N THR A 140 56.25 33.08 1.60
CA THR A 140 57.30 32.63 0.69
C THR A 140 57.57 33.66 -0.40
N ASN A 141 56.49 34.27 -0.94
CA ASN A 141 56.61 35.34 -1.93
C ASN A 141 57.33 36.56 -1.35
N LEU A 142 57.00 36.97 -0.10
CA LEU A 142 57.67 38.06 0.60
C LEU A 142 59.14 37.73 0.89
N LEU A 143 59.48 36.48 1.31
CA LEU A 143 60.85 36.05 1.54
C LEU A 143 61.67 36.05 0.23
N ALA A 144 61.09 35.58 -0.84
CA ALA A 144 61.71 35.56 -2.17
C ALA A 144 61.93 36.99 -2.68
N LEU A 145 61.00 37.91 -2.46
CA LEU A 145 61.16 39.32 -2.80
C LEU A 145 62.32 39.96 -2.01
N ASN A 146 62.41 39.72 -0.70
CA ASN A 146 63.52 40.22 0.11
C ASN A 146 64.88 39.62 -0.33
N ALA A 147 64.91 38.36 -0.69
CA ALA A 147 66.10 37.70 -1.25
C ALA A 147 66.50 38.29 -2.60
N ALA A 148 65.56 38.61 -3.48
CA ALA A 148 65.85 39.25 -4.76
C ALA A 148 66.41 40.69 -4.58
N ILE A 149 65.91 41.43 -3.59
CA ILE A 149 66.40 42.76 -3.24
C ILE A 149 67.87 42.71 -2.76
N GLU A 150 68.18 41.72 -1.85
CA GLU A 150 69.53 41.60 -1.32
C GLU A 150 70.50 41.07 -2.38
N ALA A 151 70.04 40.18 -3.27
CA ALA A 151 70.82 39.72 -4.42
C ALA A 151 71.16 40.86 -5.39
N ALA A 152 70.23 41.78 -5.64
CA ALA A 152 70.51 42.98 -6.43
C ALA A 152 71.51 43.92 -5.74
N ARG A 153 71.47 43.98 -4.39
CA ARG A 153 72.43 44.79 -3.58
C ARG A 153 73.85 44.25 -3.60
N ALA A 154 74.02 42.92 -3.75
CA ALA A 154 75.32 42.27 -3.87
C ALA A 154 75.96 42.38 -5.29
N GLY A 155 75.31 43.01 -6.24
CA GLY A 155 75.83 43.27 -7.58
C GLY A 155 76.15 41.96 -8.35
N ASP A 156 77.30 41.89 -9.04
CA ASP A 156 77.66 40.72 -9.87
C ASP A 156 77.78 39.42 -9.05
N GLN A 157 78.11 39.47 -7.77
CA GLN A 157 78.11 38.29 -6.90
C GLN A 157 76.77 37.75 -6.54
N GLY A 158 75.68 38.55 -6.66
CA GLY A 158 74.30 38.15 -6.37
C GLY A 158 73.53 37.55 -7.53
N ARG A 159 74.05 37.56 -8.79
CA ARG A 159 73.31 37.16 -9.97
C ARG A 159 72.70 35.76 -9.90
N GLY A 160 73.40 34.79 -9.37
CA GLY A 160 72.83 33.42 -9.20
C GLY A 160 71.71 33.33 -8.18
N PHE A 161 71.86 34.09 -7.08
CA PHE A 161 70.81 34.19 -6.06
C PHE A 161 69.55 34.94 -6.57
N ALA A 162 69.72 35.94 -7.40
CA ALA A 162 68.57 36.65 -8.00
C ALA A 162 67.68 35.74 -8.85
N VAL A 163 68.28 34.85 -9.67
CA VAL A 163 67.52 33.89 -10.47
C VAL A 163 66.73 32.90 -9.59
N VAL A 164 67.35 32.36 -8.52
CA VAL A 164 66.69 31.48 -7.57
C VAL A 164 65.53 32.21 -6.84
N ALA A 165 65.75 33.45 -6.43
CA ALA A 165 64.71 34.22 -5.77
C ALA A 165 63.51 34.50 -6.67
N ASP A 166 63.73 34.83 -7.95
CA ASP A 166 62.67 34.99 -8.93
C ASP A 166 61.88 33.69 -9.17
N GLU A 167 62.55 32.55 -9.26
CA GLU A 167 61.91 31.25 -9.43
C GLU A 167 61.06 30.86 -8.21
N VAL A 168 61.55 31.07 -6.97
CA VAL A 168 60.80 30.88 -5.74
C VAL A 168 59.59 31.82 -5.69
N ARG A 169 59.75 33.06 -6.13
CA ARG A 169 58.64 34.01 -6.21
C ARG A 169 57.55 33.57 -7.17
N GLN A 170 57.94 33.06 -8.36
CA GLN A 170 57.00 32.49 -9.33
C GLN A 170 56.28 31.25 -8.78
N LEU A 171 56.98 30.37 -8.09
CA LEU A 171 56.42 29.20 -7.46
C LEU A 171 55.39 29.60 -6.38
N ALA A 172 55.72 30.55 -5.54
CA ALA A 172 54.82 31.10 -4.52
C ALA A 172 53.53 31.69 -5.14
N ALA A 173 53.65 32.46 -6.21
CA ALA A 173 52.52 33.00 -6.94
C ALA A 173 51.63 31.91 -7.56
N ARG A 174 52.23 30.89 -8.16
CA ARG A 174 51.51 29.72 -8.69
C ARG A 174 50.82 28.95 -7.58
N THR A 175 51.45 28.76 -6.44
CA THR A 175 50.86 28.12 -5.27
C THR A 175 49.63 28.87 -4.76
N SER A 176 49.71 30.21 -4.67
CA SER A 176 48.59 31.06 -4.28
C SER A 176 47.43 30.96 -5.26
N LEU A 177 47.66 30.92 -6.57
CA LEU A 177 46.61 30.71 -7.56
C LEU A 177 45.94 29.35 -7.38
N SER A 178 46.69 28.27 -7.25
CA SER A 178 46.16 26.91 -7.09
C SER A 178 45.38 26.76 -5.78
N THR A 179 45.81 27.40 -4.69
CA THR A 179 45.04 27.41 -3.42
C THR A 179 43.72 28.17 -3.58
N GLY A 180 43.69 29.25 -4.35
CA GLY A 180 42.48 29.96 -4.69
C GLY A 180 41.45 29.12 -5.47
N GLU A 181 41.94 28.34 -6.47
CA GLU A 181 41.11 27.39 -7.19
C GLU A 181 40.55 26.29 -6.28
N ILE A 182 41.35 25.73 -5.39
CA ILE A 182 40.88 24.74 -4.40
C ILE A 182 39.86 25.32 -3.46
N ALA A 183 40.07 26.55 -2.97
CA ALA A 183 39.08 27.26 -2.12
C ALA A 183 37.72 27.42 -2.83
N SER A 184 37.74 27.76 -4.11
CA SER A 184 36.53 27.86 -4.92
C SER A 184 35.80 26.53 -5.05
N VAL A 185 36.51 25.41 -5.27
CA VAL A 185 35.94 24.05 -5.32
C VAL A 185 35.32 23.67 -3.97
N VAL A 186 36.01 23.93 -2.87
CA VAL A 186 35.53 23.65 -1.51
C VAL A 186 34.24 24.46 -1.22
N GLN A 187 34.21 25.72 -1.60
CA GLN A 187 32.99 26.53 -1.45
C GLN A 187 31.82 25.94 -2.24
N LYS A 188 32.05 25.57 -3.49
CA LYS A 188 31.02 24.94 -4.33
C LYS A 188 30.52 23.59 -3.75
N ASN A 189 31.43 22.81 -3.18
CA ASN A 189 31.06 21.56 -2.48
C ASN A 189 30.15 21.84 -1.26
N ARG A 190 30.42 22.89 -0.50
CA ARG A 190 29.57 23.29 0.63
C ARG A 190 28.16 23.70 0.16
N GLU A 191 28.06 24.44 -0.94
CA GLU A 191 26.77 24.84 -1.52
C GLU A 191 25.97 23.61 -1.96
N LEU A 192 26.59 22.67 -2.67
CA LEU A 192 25.98 21.40 -3.08
C LEU A 192 25.55 20.57 -1.87
N THR A 193 26.38 20.50 -0.84
CA THR A 193 26.05 19.78 0.40
C THR A 193 24.84 20.38 1.12
N ALA A 194 24.72 21.70 1.14
CA ALA A 194 23.56 22.39 1.69
C ALA A 194 22.28 22.08 0.88
N GLN A 195 22.34 22.06 -0.46
CA GLN A 195 21.21 21.69 -1.32
C GLN A 195 20.80 20.23 -1.09
N ILE A 196 21.77 19.31 -1.01
CA ILE A 196 21.51 17.88 -0.74
C ILE A 196 20.83 17.73 0.63
N THR A 197 21.25 18.49 1.65
CA THR A 197 20.62 18.49 2.97
C THR A 197 19.15 18.92 2.89
N GLY A 198 18.84 19.94 2.11
CA GLY A 198 17.45 20.36 1.85
C GLY A 198 16.61 19.25 1.24
N ASN A 199 17.10 18.64 0.16
CA ASN A 199 16.41 17.55 -0.54
C ASN A 199 16.17 16.32 0.36
N ILE A 200 17.15 15.98 1.20
CA ILE A 200 17.04 14.85 2.14
C ILE A 200 15.96 15.11 3.20
N ASN A 201 15.85 16.34 3.70
CA ASN A 201 14.78 16.71 4.63
C ASN A 201 13.39 16.60 3.99
N GLU A 202 13.25 16.96 2.71
CA GLU A 202 12.01 16.80 1.95
C GLU A 202 11.66 15.31 1.78
N VAL A 203 12.64 14.45 1.48
CA VAL A 203 12.45 13.00 1.39
C VAL A 203 12.03 12.42 2.75
N ALA A 204 12.66 12.85 3.85
CA ALA A 204 12.29 12.45 5.20
C ALA A 204 10.82 12.80 5.52
N THR A 205 10.43 14.02 5.22
CA THR A 205 9.07 14.51 5.42
C THR A 205 8.06 13.71 4.57
N SER A 206 8.40 13.43 3.31
CA SER A 206 7.56 12.67 2.41
C SER A 206 7.39 11.22 2.87
N ALA A 207 8.46 10.57 3.34
CA ALA A 207 8.42 9.22 3.88
C ALA A 207 7.53 9.14 5.14
N GLN A 208 7.63 10.13 6.03
CA GLN A 208 6.80 10.21 7.23
C GLN A 208 5.31 10.39 6.88
N ARG A 209 4.98 11.30 5.97
CA ARG A 209 3.60 11.49 5.48
C ARG A 209 3.07 10.23 4.80
N GLY A 210 3.90 9.55 4.00
CA GLY A 210 3.53 8.27 3.40
C GLY A 210 3.16 7.23 4.44
N LYS A 211 3.91 7.13 5.54
CA LYS A 211 3.62 6.21 6.65
C LYS A 211 2.29 6.55 7.34
N GLU A 212 1.98 7.81 7.54
CA GLU A 212 0.72 8.27 8.13
C GLU A 212 -0.47 7.89 7.23
N GLN A 213 -0.38 8.18 5.92
CA GLN A 213 -1.41 7.81 4.94
C GLN A 213 -1.63 6.29 4.86
N ILE A 214 -0.57 5.49 4.92
CA ILE A 214 -0.67 4.02 4.96
C ILE A 214 -1.44 3.59 6.22
N GLY A 215 -1.21 4.23 7.36
CA GLY A 215 -1.94 3.96 8.59
C GLY A 215 -3.45 4.23 8.46
N GLU A 216 -3.83 5.34 7.82
CA GLU A 216 -5.23 5.67 7.55
C GLU A 216 -5.89 4.64 6.62
N VAL A 217 -5.21 4.27 5.51
CA VAL A 217 -5.72 3.26 4.56
C VAL A 217 -5.83 1.89 5.21
N SER A 218 -4.90 1.53 6.11
CA SER A 218 -4.98 0.28 6.89
C SER A 218 -6.25 0.23 7.75
N GLY A 219 -6.61 1.35 8.38
CA GLY A 219 -7.88 1.48 9.11
C GLY A 219 -9.10 1.27 8.22
N VAL A 220 -9.08 1.80 6.98
CA VAL A 220 -10.15 1.58 6.00
C VAL A 220 -10.24 0.11 5.57
N MET A 221 -9.11 -0.57 5.35
CA MET A 221 -9.10 -2.01 5.02
C MET A 221 -9.74 -2.85 6.12
N SER A 222 -9.45 -2.56 7.39
CA SER A 222 -10.09 -3.23 8.53
C SER A 222 -11.61 -3.00 8.57
N GLN A 223 -12.08 -1.80 8.23
CA GLN A 223 -13.51 -1.51 8.16
C GLN A 223 -14.19 -2.26 7.01
N ILE A 224 -13.53 -2.38 5.85
CA ILE A 224 -14.04 -3.14 4.70
C ILE A 224 -14.15 -4.62 5.06
N GLU A 225 -13.14 -5.19 5.70
CA GLU A 225 -13.13 -6.57 6.18
C GLU A 225 -14.29 -6.83 7.15
N GLN A 226 -14.45 -5.98 8.16
CA GLN A 226 -15.54 -6.10 9.12
C GLN A 226 -16.91 -5.96 8.47
N GLY A 227 -17.05 -5.05 7.49
CA GLY A 227 -18.27 -4.90 6.72
C GLY A 227 -18.63 -6.15 5.93
N ALA A 228 -17.66 -6.80 5.30
CA ALA A 228 -17.86 -8.05 4.58
C ALA A 228 -18.26 -9.20 5.51
N ILE A 229 -17.63 -9.31 6.69
CA ILE A 229 -18.02 -10.29 7.72
C ILE A 229 -19.46 -10.08 8.16
N ASN A 230 -19.87 -8.85 8.43
CA ASN A 230 -21.25 -8.53 8.85
C ASN A 230 -22.29 -8.89 7.77
N VAL A 231 -21.96 -8.71 6.47
CA VAL A 231 -22.82 -9.16 5.37
C VAL A 231 -22.96 -10.66 5.37
N THR A 232 -21.85 -11.41 5.53
CA THR A 232 -21.85 -12.87 5.58
C THR A 232 -22.73 -13.39 6.73
N GLU A 233 -22.63 -12.80 7.92
CA GLU A 233 -23.46 -13.18 9.07
C GLU A 233 -24.94 -12.87 8.84
N THR A 234 -25.26 -11.70 8.29
CA THR A 234 -26.63 -11.29 7.99
C THR A 234 -27.28 -12.24 7.00
N VAL A 235 -26.56 -12.60 5.93
CA VAL A 235 -27.02 -13.52 4.89
C VAL A 235 -27.23 -14.93 5.45
N SER A 236 -26.31 -15.40 6.30
CA SER A 236 -26.44 -16.70 6.96
C SER A 236 -27.68 -16.78 7.85
N ASN A 237 -27.99 -15.71 8.58
CA ASN A 237 -29.18 -15.63 9.42
C ASN A 237 -30.49 -15.59 8.60
N LEU A 238 -30.48 -14.96 7.42
CA LEU A 238 -31.62 -14.99 6.50
C LEU A 238 -31.90 -16.38 5.95
N ALA A 239 -30.87 -17.19 5.72
CA ALA A 239 -31.00 -18.55 5.22
C ALA A 239 -31.55 -19.53 6.27
N ILE A 240 -31.37 -19.26 7.57
CA ILE A 240 -31.84 -20.10 8.68
C ILE A 240 -33.28 -19.75 9.07
N GLY A 241 -33.74 -18.54 8.80
CA GLY A 241 -35.08 -18.03 9.19
C GLY A 241 -36.17 -18.19 8.12
N SER A 242 -35.85 -18.71 6.94
CA SER A 242 -36.76 -18.97 5.81
C SER A 242 -37.09 -20.46 5.68
#